data_803c01dd8c49b5049aa8b5e26d4a00ca
#
_entry.id   803c01dd8c49b5049aa8b5e26d4a00ca
#
_cell.length_a   1.000
_cell.length_b   1.000
_cell.length_c   1.000
_cell.angle_alpha   90.00
_cell.angle_beta   90.00
_cell.angle_gamma   90.00
#
_symmetry.space_group_name_H-M   'P 1'
#
loop_
_entity.id
_entity.type
_entity.pdbx_description
1 polymer ?
#
loop_
_entity_poly.entity_id
_entity_poly.type
_entity_poly.pdbx_seq_one_letter_code
_entity_poly.pdbx_strand_id
1 'polypeptide(L)'
;MKETGSDLFEQKCLRNIIEYFDDIDSWEIAKKMYVLLEEKGLIFRIKTILEALDYNVSGKTMIMDDLININPTPCVIYYNDSEDQGYFLILEQIQKKEEYYEFFLKHPEDGHMILTEQKFSEAWCYIRYNKEYKGFLFILEKKN
;
A
#
# COMPACT_ATOMS: atom_id res chain seq x y z
N MET A 1 21.15 -15.91 -6.77
CA MET A 1 20.35 -15.96 -5.54
C MET A 1 18.94 -16.41 -5.87
N LYS A 2 18.42 -17.33 -5.10
CA LYS A 2 17.03 -17.80 -5.31
C LYS A 2 16.04 -16.82 -4.68
N GLU A 3 14.99 -16.51 -5.39
CA GLU A 3 13.90 -15.74 -4.82
C GLU A 3 13.13 -16.59 -3.81
N THR A 4 12.78 -16.00 -2.68
CA THR A 4 11.94 -16.67 -1.70
C THR A 4 10.47 -16.46 -2.06
N GLY A 5 9.55 -17.20 -1.44
CA GLY A 5 8.12 -16.97 -1.61
C GLY A 5 7.71 -15.56 -1.17
N SER A 6 8.38 -15.03 -0.14
CA SER A 6 8.16 -13.68 0.34
C SER A 6 8.53 -12.63 -0.73
N ASP A 7 9.70 -12.80 -1.37
CA ASP A 7 10.13 -11.89 -2.43
C ASP A 7 9.18 -11.91 -3.62
N LEU A 8 8.70 -13.09 -3.99
CA LEU A 8 7.73 -13.21 -5.09
C LEU A 8 6.43 -12.50 -4.75
N PHE A 9 5.96 -12.61 -3.53
CA PHE A 9 4.73 -11.94 -3.09
C PHE A 9 4.92 -10.41 -3.07
N GLU A 10 6.06 -9.94 -2.58
CA GLU A 10 6.36 -8.51 -2.58
C GLU A 10 6.40 -7.94 -3.99
N GLN A 11 6.95 -8.70 -4.95
CA GLN A 11 6.94 -8.31 -6.35
C GLN A 11 5.53 -8.24 -6.92
N LYS A 12 4.65 -9.17 -6.52
CA LYS A 12 3.23 -9.10 -6.91
C LYS A 12 2.56 -7.84 -6.36
N CYS A 13 2.89 -7.46 -5.14
CA CYS A 13 2.38 -6.24 -4.55
C CYS A 13 2.81 -5.01 -5.35
N LEU A 14 4.09 -4.93 -5.69
CA LEU A 14 4.61 -3.83 -6.50
C LEU A 14 3.95 -3.79 -7.88
N ARG A 15 3.81 -4.94 -8.52
CA ARG A 15 3.15 -5.03 -9.82
C ARG A 15 1.69 -4.59 -9.75
N ASN A 16 0.98 -4.96 -8.70
CA ASN A 16 -0.39 -4.55 -8.44
C ASN A 16 -0.49 -3.01 -8.39
N ILE A 17 0.45 -2.37 -7.70
CA ILE A 17 0.49 -0.92 -7.59
C ILE A 17 0.73 -0.28 -8.97
N ILE A 18 1.70 -0.80 -9.71
CA ILE A 18 2.03 -0.25 -11.03
C ILE A 18 0.88 -0.42 -12.00
N GLU A 19 0.23 -1.58 -12.02
CA GLU A 19 -0.93 -1.80 -12.88
C GLU A 19 -2.09 -0.87 -12.57
N TYR A 20 -2.24 -0.48 -11.30
CA TYR A 20 -3.33 0.38 -10.88
C TYR A 20 -3.06 1.85 -11.20
N PHE A 21 -1.86 2.34 -10.91
CA PHE A 21 -1.54 3.77 -11.00
C PHE A 21 -0.85 4.16 -12.31
N ASP A 22 -0.25 3.22 -12.98
CA ASP A 22 0.49 3.47 -14.20
C ASP A 22 0.16 2.37 -15.21
N ASP A 23 1.03 2.14 -16.13
CA ASP A 23 0.84 1.16 -17.15
C ASP A 23 1.80 -0.02 -16.95
N ILE A 24 1.41 -1.18 -17.40
CA ILE A 24 2.17 -2.40 -17.24
C ILE A 24 3.57 -2.33 -17.91
N ASP A 25 3.75 -1.41 -18.85
CA ASP A 25 5.03 -1.23 -19.53
C ASP A 25 6.14 -0.79 -18.57
N SER A 26 5.77 -0.14 -17.46
CA SER A 26 6.73 0.26 -16.42
C SER A 26 7.22 -0.91 -15.58
N TRP A 27 6.58 -2.07 -15.68
CA TRP A 27 6.89 -3.20 -14.81
C TRP A 27 8.32 -3.73 -14.97
N GLU A 28 8.82 -3.79 -16.21
CA GLU A 28 10.18 -4.31 -16.44
C GLU A 28 11.25 -3.46 -15.78
N ILE A 29 11.07 -2.15 -15.80
CA ILE A 29 11.98 -1.23 -15.12
C ILE A 29 11.87 -1.40 -13.60
N ALA A 30 10.65 -1.43 -13.09
CA ALA A 30 10.40 -1.58 -11.66
C ALA A 30 10.96 -2.89 -11.12
N LYS A 31 10.79 -3.98 -11.85
CA LYS A 31 11.29 -5.29 -11.45
C LYS A 31 12.82 -5.30 -11.31
N LYS A 32 13.50 -4.69 -12.27
CA LYS A 32 14.97 -4.58 -12.23
C LYS A 32 15.42 -3.76 -11.03
N MET A 33 14.76 -2.64 -10.77
CA MET A 33 15.06 -1.81 -9.61
C MET A 33 14.81 -2.53 -8.31
N TYR A 34 13.73 -3.32 -8.24
CA TYR A 34 13.39 -4.08 -7.05
C TYR A 34 14.54 -5.02 -6.67
N VAL A 35 15.11 -5.72 -7.65
CA VAL A 35 16.22 -6.63 -7.43
C VAL A 35 17.47 -5.85 -7.00
N LEU A 36 17.78 -4.73 -7.67
CA LEU A 36 18.94 -3.91 -7.35
C LEU A 36 18.90 -3.33 -5.94
N LEU A 37 17.70 -3.10 -5.41
CA LEU A 37 17.51 -2.51 -4.09
C LEU A 37 17.23 -3.55 -3.01
N GLU A 38 17.55 -4.82 -3.25
CA GLU A 38 17.15 -5.91 -2.35
C GLU A 38 17.67 -5.78 -0.92
N GLU A 39 18.77 -5.07 -0.70
CA GLU A 39 19.33 -4.86 0.63
C GLU A 39 18.65 -3.72 1.40
N LYS A 40 17.78 -2.98 0.76
CA LYS A 40 17.06 -1.87 1.38
C LYS A 40 15.73 -2.34 1.96
N GLY A 41 15.24 -1.61 2.94
CA GLY A 41 13.92 -1.89 3.52
C GLY A 41 12.79 -1.71 2.51
N LEU A 42 11.68 -2.40 2.73
CA LEU A 42 10.56 -2.42 1.79
C LEU A 42 10.00 -1.02 1.50
N ILE A 43 9.82 -0.20 2.53
CA ILE A 43 9.29 1.16 2.37
C ILE A 43 10.20 1.97 1.45
N PHE A 44 11.50 1.92 1.67
CA PHE A 44 12.48 2.63 0.85
C PHE A 44 12.46 2.13 -0.60
N ARG A 45 12.39 0.81 -0.80
CA ARG A 45 12.38 0.21 -2.14
C ARG A 45 11.18 0.67 -2.94
N ILE A 46 9.99 0.55 -2.35
CA ILE A 46 8.75 0.92 -3.03
C ILE A 46 8.74 2.41 -3.36
N LYS A 47 9.11 3.24 -2.40
CA LYS A 47 9.16 4.69 -2.62
C LYS A 47 10.13 5.07 -3.74
N THR A 48 11.35 4.51 -3.69
CA THR A 48 12.39 4.81 -4.68
C THR A 48 11.96 4.41 -6.09
N ILE A 49 11.35 3.22 -6.22
CA ILE A 49 10.88 2.74 -7.52
C ILE A 49 9.77 3.64 -8.06
N LEU A 50 8.80 3.98 -7.24
CA LEU A 50 7.69 4.82 -7.68
C LEU A 50 8.17 6.23 -8.05
N GLU A 51 9.12 6.77 -7.30
CA GLU A 51 9.71 8.07 -7.66
C GLU A 51 10.45 8.01 -9.00
N ALA A 52 11.12 6.90 -9.29
CA ALA A 52 11.78 6.69 -10.57
C ALA A 52 10.80 6.57 -11.74
N LEU A 53 9.56 6.21 -11.47
CA LEU A 53 8.49 6.13 -12.47
C LEU A 53 7.70 7.44 -12.59
N ASP A 54 8.28 8.54 -12.10
CA ASP A 54 7.72 9.89 -12.19
C ASP A 54 6.49 10.14 -11.30
N TYR A 55 6.51 9.56 -10.11
CA TYR A 55 5.52 9.88 -9.09
C TYR A 55 6.13 10.74 -8.00
N ASN A 56 5.36 11.69 -7.49
CA ASN A 56 5.62 12.26 -6.18
C ASN A 56 5.04 11.31 -5.14
N VAL A 57 5.86 10.87 -4.20
CA VAL A 57 5.45 9.87 -3.21
C VAL A 57 5.61 10.46 -1.82
N SER A 58 4.49 10.57 -1.10
CA SER A 58 4.49 11.07 0.27
C SER A 58 4.12 9.93 1.22
N GLY A 59 5.03 9.56 2.13
CA GLY A 59 4.74 8.60 3.17
C GLY A 59 4.17 9.32 4.38
N LYS A 60 3.09 8.79 4.94
CA LYS A 60 2.42 9.38 6.11
C LYS A 60 1.94 8.31 7.06
N THR A 61 1.91 8.67 8.36
CA THR A 61 1.21 7.86 9.36
C THR A 61 0.04 8.68 9.88
N MET A 62 -1.09 8.02 10.13
CA MET A 62 -2.26 8.72 10.66
C MET A 62 -3.20 7.76 11.36
N ILE A 63 -4.08 8.33 12.20
CA ILE A 63 -5.14 7.57 12.86
C ILE A 63 -6.29 7.35 11.88
N MET A 64 -7.20 6.44 12.24
CA MET A 64 -8.36 6.11 11.40
C MET A 64 -9.23 7.33 11.09
N ASP A 65 -9.48 8.18 12.08
CA ASP A 65 -10.32 9.36 11.88
C ASP A 65 -9.73 10.30 10.83
N ASP A 66 -8.42 10.47 10.84
CA ASP A 66 -7.74 11.31 9.85
C ASP A 66 -7.81 10.68 8.46
N LEU A 67 -7.64 9.37 8.36
CA LEU A 67 -7.76 8.68 7.08
C LEU A 67 -9.15 8.88 6.47
N ILE A 68 -10.18 8.73 7.27
CA ILE A 68 -11.57 8.88 6.82
C ILE A 68 -11.85 10.33 6.41
N ASN A 69 -11.39 11.30 7.23
CA ASN A 69 -11.66 12.72 6.98
C ASN A 69 -10.90 13.25 5.77
N ILE A 70 -9.63 12.89 5.65
CA ILE A 70 -8.79 13.34 4.54
C ILE A 70 -9.18 12.61 3.25
N ASN A 71 -9.46 11.32 3.38
CA ASN A 71 -9.85 10.45 2.28
C ASN A 71 -8.91 10.58 1.07
N PRO A 72 -7.62 10.22 1.23
CA PRO A 72 -6.62 10.42 0.18
C PRO A 72 -6.65 9.33 -0.90
N THR A 73 -7.77 8.67 -1.08
CA THR A 73 -7.91 7.54 -2.00
C THR A 73 -7.99 8.00 -3.46
N PRO A 74 -7.47 7.21 -4.41
CA PRO A 74 -6.76 5.95 -4.15
C PRO A 74 -5.36 6.19 -3.61
N CYS A 75 -4.93 5.30 -2.71
CA CYS A 75 -3.59 5.39 -2.12
C CYS A 75 -3.04 3.98 -1.85
N VAL A 76 -1.76 3.93 -1.50
CA VAL A 76 -1.09 2.65 -1.19
C VAL A 76 -0.96 2.56 0.32
N ILE A 77 -1.43 1.48 0.91
CA ILE A 77 -1.38 1.30 2.36
C ILE A 77 -0.49 0.11 2.73
N TYR A 78 0.12 0.20 3.90
CA TYR A 78 0.84 -0.92 4.49
C TYR A 78 -0.14 -1.73 5.34
N TYR A 79 -0.36 -2.97 4.95
CA TYR A 79 -1.46 -3.80 5.43
C TYR A 79 -0.88 -5.06 6.07
N ASN A 80 -1.38 -5.42 7.25
CA ASN A 80 -0.91 -6.61 7.94
C ASN A 80 -2.11 -7.35 8.55
N ASP A 81 -2.60 -8.34 7.82
CA ASP A 81 -3.76 -9.14 8.21
C ASP A 81 -3.38 -10.48 8.85
N SER A 82 -2.10 -10.68 9.15
CA SER A 82 -1.60 -11.92 9.73
C SER A 82 -0.49 -11.63 10.73
N GLU A 83 0.05 -12.67 11.34
CA GLU A 83 1.21 -12.54 12.24
C GLU A 83 2.52 -12.38 11.47
N ASP A 84 2.47 -12.59 10.17
CA ASP A 84 3.63 -12.46 9.31
C ASP A 84 3.92 -11.00 8.98
N GLN A 85 4.93 -10.78 8.17
CA GLN A 85 5.29 -9.44 7.72
C GLN A 85 4.18 -8.82 6.89
N GLY A 86 3.94 -7.52 7.12
CA GLY A 86 2.97 -6.77 6.33
C GLY A 86 3.44 -6.53 4.90
N TYR A 87 2.54 -6.03 4.09
CA TYR A 87 2.79 -5.77 2.67
C TYR A 87 1.95 -4.59 2.19
N PHE A 88 2.27 -4.07 1.01
CA PHE A 88 1.55 -2.94 0.44
C PHE A 88 0.45 -3.40 -0.49
N LEU A 89 -0.70 -2.75 -0.38
CA LEU A 89 -1.80 -2.93 -1.30
C LEU A 89 -2.52 -1.59 -1.52
N ILE A 90 -3.56 -1.60 -2.32
CA ILE A 90 -4.23 -0.37 -2.72
C ILE A 90 -5.52 -0.19 -1.94
N LEU A 91 -5.68 0.97 -1.30
CA LEU A 91 -6.97 1.40 -0.78
C LEU A 91 -7.61 2.24 -1.88
N GLU A 92 -8.61 1.67 -2.55
CA GLU A 92 -9.22 2.28 -3.73
C GLU A 92 -10.20 3.39 -3.35
N GLN A 93 -10.99 3.16 -2.31
CA GLN A 93 -12.08 4.05 -1.97
C GLN A 93 -12.54 3.79 -0.54
N ILE A 94 -13.01 4.86 0.12
CA ILE A 94 -13.73 4.78 1.39
C ILE A 94 -15.13 5.31 1.12
N GLN A 95 -16.15 4.47 1.34
CA GLN A 95 -17.54 4.86 1.13
C GLN A 95 -18.26 4.98 2.46
N LYS A 96 -18.94 6.11 2.64
CA LYS A 96 -19.80 6.29 3.82
C LYS A 96 -21.18 5.71 3.52
N LYS A 97 -21.63 4.82 4.40
CA LYS A 97 -22.98 4.30 4.43
C LYS A 97 -23.74 5.04 5.52
N GLU A 98 -24.98 4.66 5.82
CA GLU A 98 -25.81 5.38 6.79
C GLU A 98 -25.15 5.52 8.16
N GLU A 99 -24.60 4.44 8.70
CA GLU A 99 -24.02 4.43 10.04
C GLU A 99 -22.61 3.85 10.10
N TYR A 100 -22.02 3.53 8.95
CA TYR A 100 -20.72 2.89 8.89
C TYR A 100 -19.97 3.25 7.61
N TYR A 101 -18.70 2.84 7.55
CA TYR A 101 -17.85 3.03 6.37
C TYR A 101 -17.46 1.69 5.79
N GLU A 102 -17.36 1.62 4.47
CA GLU A 102 -16.80 0.47 3.78
C GLU A 102 -15.48 0.87 3.13
N PHE A 103 -14.51 -0.02 3.25
CA PHE A 103 -13.15 0.19 2.72
C PHE A 103 -12.93 -0.75 1.55
N PHE A 104 -12.72 -0.18 0.37
CA PHE A 104 -12.54 -0.93 -0.88
C PHE A 104 -11.06 -1.03 -1.17
N LEU A 105 -10.56 -2.26 -1.26
CA LEU A 105 -9.14 -2.53 -1.46
C LEU A 105 -8.93 -3.36 -2.71
N LYS A 106 -7.74 -3.21 -3.30
CA LYS A 106 -7.30 -4.11 -4.35
C LYS A 106 -6.08 -4.87 -3.86
N HIS A 107 -6.26 -6.17 -3.67
CA HIS A 107 -5.24 -7.08 -3.19
C HIS A 107 -4.50 -7.71 -4.38
N PRO A 108 -3.18 -7.93 -4.30
CA PRO A 108 -2.42 -8.46 -5.44
C PRO A 108 -2.82 -9.87 -5.88
N GLU A 109 -3.40 -10.67 -4.97
CA GLU A 109 -3.84 -12.03 -5.29
C GLU A 109 -5.35 -12.18 -5.26
N ASP A 110 -6.00 -11.63 -4.24
CA ASP A 110 -7.44 -11.81 -4.04
C ASP A 110 -8.32 -10.83 -4.84
N GLY A 111 -7.70 -9.83 -5.46
CA GLY A 111 -8.42 -8.85 -6.25
C GLY A 111 -9.16 -7.85 -5.36
N HIS A 112 -10.36 -7.47 -5.78
CA HIS A 112 -11.13 -6.46 -5.05
C HIS A 112 -11.74 -7.03 -3.77
N MET A 113 -11.56 -6.31 -2.67
CA MET A 113 -12.07 -6.68 -1.35
C MET A 113 -12.81 -5.50 -0.76
N ILE A 114 -13.84 -5.80 0.03
CA ILE A 114 -14.56 -4.79 0.79
C ILE A 114 -14.47 -5.17 2.27
N LEU A 115 -13.95 -4.27 3.09
CA LEU A 115 -13.79 -4.52 4.53
C LEU A 115 -14.63 -3.56 5.36
N THR A 116 -15.07 -4.05 6.52
CA THR A 116 -15.64 -3.20 7.55
C THR A 116 -14.55 -2.32 8.16
N GLU A 117 -14.94 -1.24 8.81
CA GLU A 117 -13.99 -0.37 9.50
C GLU A 117 -13.17 -1.13 10.53
N GLN A 118 -13.81 -2.03 11.28
CA GLN A 118 -13.10 -2.81 12.30
C GLN A 118 -12.02 -3.69 11.70
N LYS A 119 -12.35 -4.46 10.66
CA LYS A 119 -11.37 -5.35 10.03
C LYS A 119 -10.25 -4.56 9.35
N PHE A 120 -10.60 -3.47 8.69
CA PHE A 120 -9.60 -2.63 8.06
C PHE A 120 -8.67 -2.02 9.11
N SER A 121 -9.22 -1.50 10.18
CA SER A 121 -8.44 -0.88 11.27
C SER A 121 -7.46 -1.88 11.89
N GLU A 122 -7.90 -3.12 12.12
CA GLU A 122 -7.04 -4.15 12.69
C GLU A 122 -5.83 -4.46 11.82
N ALA A 123 -6.01 -4.42 10.51
CA ALA A 123 -4.94 -4.75 9.55
C ALA A 123 -4.06 -3.56 9.19
N TRP A 124 -4.62 -2.35 9.18
CA TRP A 124 -3.89 -1.16 8.76
C TRP A 124 -3.38 -0.32 9.92
N CYS A 125 -4.21 -0.11 10.94
CA CYS A 125 -3.96 0.84 12.02
C CYS A 125 -3.44 0.12 13.26
N TYR A 126 -2.25 -0.49 13.15
CA TYR A 126 -1.72 -1.34 14.21
C TYR A 126 -0.40 -0.85 14.82
N ILE A 127 0.16 0.23 14.31
CA ILE A 127 1.40 0.79 14.83
C ILE A 127 1.03 1.68 16.02
N ARG A 128 1.53 1.31 17.21
CA ARG A 128 1.24 2.08 18.42
C ARG A 128 2.30 3.16 18.62
N TYR A 129 1.86 4.40 18.67
CA TYR A 129 2.72 5.54 18.90
C TYR A 129 2.05 6.52 19.88
N ASN A 130 2.70 6.82 21.02
CA ASN A 130 2.17 7.71 22.05
C ASN A 130 0.74 7.35 22.47
N LYS A 131 0.47 6.07 22.72
CA LYS A 131 -0.85 5.56 23.11
C LYS A 131 -1.91 5.61 22.03
N GLU A 132 -1.57 6.04 20.83
CA GLU A 132 -2.48 6.01 19.69
C GLU A 132 -2.06 4.95 18.68
N TYR A 133 -3.05 4.37 18.02
CA TYR A 133 -2.78 3.43 16.92
C TYR A 133 -2.83 4.18 15.60
N LYS A 134 -1.82 3.99 14.78
CA LYS A 134 -1.68 4.65 13.49
C LYS A 134 -1.39 3.63 12.41
N GLY A 135 -1.78 3.96 11.20
CA GLY A 135 -1.41 3.19 10.02
C GLY A 135 -0.50 3.99 9.11
N PHE A 136 0.23 3.30 8.24
CA PHE A 136 1.14 3.91 7.29
C PHE A 136 0.58 3.83 5.88
N LEU A 137 0.75 4.90 5.09
CA LEU A 137 0.34 4.94 3.69
C LEU A 137 1.30 5.78 2.85
N PHE A 138 1.28 5.51 1.54
CA PHE A 138 1.87 6.39 0.53
C PHE A 138 0.76 7.06 -0.24
N ILE A 139 0.86 8.37 -0.40
CA ILE A 139 0.02 9.13 -1.31
C ILE A 139 0.84 9.36 -2.58
N LEU A 140 0.29 8.96 -3.72
CA LEU A 140 0.96 9.04 -5.00
C LEU A 140 0.32 10.11 -5.87
N GLU A 141 1.16 10.91 -6.50
CA GLU A 141 0.71 11.92 -7.44
C GLU A 141 1.65 11.88 -8.65
N LYS A 142 1.09 11.65 -9.83
CA LYS A 142 1.90 11.59 -11.05
C LYS A 142 2.47 12.95 -11.37
N LYS A 143 3.76 13.01 -11.65
CA LYS A 143 4.41 14.24 -12.13
C LYS A 143 3.99 14.49 -13.58
N ASN A 144 3.73 15.73 -13.89
CA ASN A 144 3.40 16.13 -15.27
C ASN A 144 4.67 16.53 -16.03
#